data_4616e6d6583f9e62852c93c07c565aa4
#
_entry.id   4616e6d6583f9e62852c93c07c565aa4
#
_cell.length_a   1.000
_cell.length_b   1.000
_cell.length_c   1.000
_cell.angle_alpha   90.00
_cell.angle_beta   90.00
_cell.angle_gamma   90.00
#
_symmetry.space_group_name_H-M   'P 1'
#
loop_
_entity.id
_entity.type
_entity.pdbx_description
1 polymer ?
#
loop_
_entity_poly.entity_id
_entity_poly.type
_entity_poly.pdbx_seq_one_letter_code
_entity_poly.pdbx_strand_id
1 'polypeptide(L)'
;MNNKKEFPDWNTYYMQNKVESMPWYEKNLDLDLVEEIQFLKKGEFLDLGTGPGTQAIELAKRGFNVTGSDLSPAAIEKAKLLSSNVNFIIDDILNSKFEDDSFDYILDRGCFHVISDEDRITYLSQTKRILKKNGIFFLKCMSKEEKNLFNDKGPHKFSIGEISDYFENDFNIEKIKNSVYYGTLEPLPKALFFVMKKLVKL
;
A
#
# COMPACT_ATOMS: atom_id res chain seq x y z
N MET A 1 -29.54 4.77 -2.99
CA MET A 1 -29.18 4.72 -1.55
C MET A 1 -27.77 5.25 -1.45
N ASN A 2 -27.57 6.37 -0.72
CA ASN A 2 -26.24 6.98 -0.60
C ASN A 2 -25.30 6.03 0.13
N ASN A 3 -24.32 5.46 -0.59
CA ASN A 3 -23.21 4.78 0.04
C ASN A 3 -22.46 5.81 0.88
N LYS A 4 -22.65 5.75 2.19
CA LYS A 4 -21.81 6.51 3.14
C LYS A 4 -20.37 6.04 2.89
N LYS A 5 -19.45 6.97 2.65
CA LYS A 5 -18.01 6.70 2.70
C LYS A 5 -17.72 5.96 4.00
N GLU A 6 -17.27 4.73 3.91
CA GLU A 6 -16.94 3.89 5.07
C GLU A 6 -15.67 4.39 5.78
N PHE A 7 -14.89 5.23 5.09
CA PHE A 7 -13.60 5.76 5.56
C PHE A 7 -13.63 7.27 5.69
N PRO A 8 -12.81 7.85 6.59
CA PRO A 8 -12.70 9.28 6.75
C PRO A 8 -12.22 9.94 5.45
N ASP A 9 -12.50 11.22 5.29
CA ASP A 9 -11.75 12.05 4.36
C ASP A 9 -10.29 12.08 4.81
N TRP A 10 -9.43 11.37 4.07
CA TRP A 10 -8.01 11.22 4.39
C TRP A 10 -7.29 12.54 4.54
N ASN A 11 -7.64 13.54 3.71
CA ASN A 11 -6.99 14.84 3.82
C ASN A 11 -7.28 15.51 5.17
N THR A 12 -8.55 15.55 5.57
CA THR A 12 -8.95 16.06 6.88
C THR A 12 -8.32 15.24 8.02
N TYR A 13 -8.26 13.92 7.87
CA TYR A 13 -7.65 13.05 8.87
C TYR A 13 -6.16 13.39 9.09
N TYR A 14 -5.38 13.52 8.00
CA TYR A 14 -3.97 13.88 8.08
C TYR A 14 -3.75 15.32 8.57
N MET A 15 -4.65 16.25 8.27
CA MET A 15 -4.58 17.62 8.83
C MET A 15 -4.71 17.63 10.36
N GLN A 16 -5.62 16.83 10.90
CA GLN A 16 -6.01 16.88 12.31
C GLN A 16 -5.16 16.01 13.24
N ASN A 17 -4.47 15.01 12.72
CA ASN A 17 -3.77 14.03 13.55
C ASN A 17 -2.25 14.12 13.40
N LYS A 18 -1.54 13.85 14.51
CA LYS A 18 -0.09 13.68 14.49
C LYS A 18 0.25 12.33 13.87
N VAL A 19 1.31 12.30 13.06
CA VAL A 19 1.76 11.09 12.35
C VAL A 19 2.01 9.94 13.32
N GLU A 20 2.71 10.20 14.42
CA GLU A 20 3.11 9.20 15.40
C GLU A 20 1.95 8.61 16.19
N SER A 21 0.77 9.26 16.17
CA SER A 21 -0.45 8.76 16.84
C SER A 21 -1.32 7.89 15.93
N MET A 22 -0.98 7.75 14.66
CA MET A 22 -1.77 6.97 13.71
C MET A 22 -1.60 5.47 13.96
N PRO A 23 -2.67 4.67 13.91
CA PRO A 23 -2.62 3.23 14.18
C PRO A 23 -1.61 2.44 13.32
N TRP A 24 -1.41 2.88 12.08
CA TRP A 24 -0.51 2.25 11.10
C TRP A 24 0.89 2.85 11.08
N TYR A 25 1.19 3.81 11.95
CA TYR A 25 2.51 4.43 11.98
C TYR A 25 3.57 3.42 12.39
N GLU A 26 4.52 3.20 11.51
CA GLU A 26 5.73 2.41 11.73
C GLU A 26 6.93 3.19 11.23
N LYS A 27 7.86 3.44 12.14
CA LYS A 27 9.07 4.22 11.87
C LYS A 27 10.05 3.48 10.97
N ASN A 28 10.12 2.15 11.15
CA ASN A 28 11.03 1.30 10.40
C ASN A 28 10.33 0.76 9.16
N LEU A 29 11.10 0.19 8.24
CA LEU A 29 10.53 -0.56 7.13
C LEU A 29 9.77 -1.77 7.66
N ASP A 30 8.60 -2.02 7.09
CA ASP A 30 7.79 -3.20 7.43
C ASP A 30 8.63 -4.48 7.33
N LEU A 31 8.63 -5.31 8.38
CA LEU A 31 9.52 -6.47 8.48
C LEU A 31 9.27 -7.50 7.37
N ASP A 32 8.02 -7.65 6.90
CA ASP A 32 7.73 -8.56 5.78
C ASP A 32 8.42 -8.07 4.51
N LEU A 33 8.43 -6.76 4.28
CA LEU A 33 9.09 -6.18 3.12
C LEU A 33 10.62 -6.25 3.23
N VAL A 34 11.19 -6.08 4.43
CA VAL A 34 12.65 -6.21 4.67
C VAL A 34 13.16 -7.55 4.17
N GLU A 35 12.44 -8.65 4.44
CA GLU A 35 12.82 -10.00 4.02
C GLU A 35 12.88 -10.13 2.48
N GLU A 36 11.98 -9.44 1.77
CA GLU A 36 11.86 -9.58 0.31
C GLU A 36 12.85 -8.71 -0.45
N ILE A 37 13.06 -7.45 -0.02
CA ILE A 37 13.84 -6.48 -0.81
C ILE A 37 15.34 -6.68 -0.77
N GLN A 38 15.86 -7.48 0.17
CA GLN A 38 17.31 -7.72 0.30
C GLN A 38 17.93 -8.39 -0.95
N PHE A 39 17.13 -9.11 -1.72
CA PHE A 39 17.57 -9.82 -2.93
C PHE A 39 17.19 -9.09 -4.21
N LEU A 40 16.47 -7.97 -4.13
CA LEU A 40 16.05 -7.23 -5.29
C LEU A 40 17.15 -6.34 -5.85
N LYS A 41 17.18 -6.21 -7.18
CA LYS A 41 17.98 -5.17 -7.85
C LYS A 41 17.38 -3.81 -7.52
N LYS A 42 18.24 -2.80 -7.39
CA LYS A 42 17.76 -1.42 -7.21
C LYS A 42 17.04 -0.95 -8.47
N GLY A 43 15.93 -0.26 -8.29
CA GLY A 43 15.05 0.17 -9.38
C GLY A 43 14.03 1.19 -8.89
N GLU A 44 13.06 1.49 -9.75
CA GLU A 44 11.95 2.40 -9.48
C GLU A 44 10.93 1.75 -8.53
N PHE A 45 10.72 2.33 -7.38
CA PHE A 45 9.84 1.81 -6.35
C PHE A 45 8.70 2.80 -6.04
N LEU A 46 7.45 2.38 -6.13
CA LEU A 46 6.29 3.14 -5.70
C LEU A 46 5.84 2.68 -4.31
N ASP A 47 5.77 3.59 -3.35
CA ASP A 47 5.03 3.42 -2.10
C ASP A 47 3.64 4.03 -2.29
N LEU A 48 2.66 3.18 -2.57
CA LEU A 48 1.29 3.54 -2.92
C LEU A 48 0.44 3.75 -1.67
N GLY A 49 -0.19 4.92 -1.54
CA GLY A 49 -0.83 5.33 -0.30
C GLY A 49 0.20 5.59 0.80
N THR A 50 1.29 6.29 0.45
CA THR A 50 2.49 6.47 1.28
C THR A 50 2.23 7.14 2.63
N GLY A 51 1.08 7.84 2.77
CA GLY A 51 0.77 8.60 3.97
C GLY A 51 1.89 9.58 4.31
N PRO A 52 2.45 9.52 5.53
CA PRO A 52 3.55 10.38 5.96
C PRO A 52 4.92 9.96 5.39
N GLY A 53 4.98 8.99 4.49
CA GLY A 53 6.18 8.62 3.75
C GLY A 53 7.18 7.75 4.50
N THR A 54 6.85 7.16 5.64
CA THR A 54 7.84 6.43 6.45
C THR A 54 8.42 5.22 5.71
N GLN A 55 7.60 4.46 4.99
CA GLN A 55 8.06 3.30 4.21
C GLN A 55 8.89 3.74 3.00
N ALA A 56 8.44 4.77 2.28
CA ALA A 56 9.17 5.35 1.15
C ALA A 56 10.57 5.84 1.55
N ILE A 57 10.69 6.54 2.70
CA ILE A 57 11.96 7.02 3.24
C ILE A 57 12.90 5.85 3.56
N GLU A 58 12.39 4.80 4.18
CA GLU A 58 13.18 3.63 4.54
C GLU A 58 13.64 2.82 3.32
N LEU A 59 12.83 2.76 2.26
CA LEU A 59 13.20 2.18 0.97
C LEU A 59 14.31 3.01 0.27
N ALA A 60 14.19 4.34 0.28
CA ALA A 60 15.20 5.23 -0.30
C ALA A 60 16.56 5.10 0.42
N LYS A 61 16.58 4.99 1.76
CA LYS A 61 17.80 4.72 2.54
C LYS A 61 18.48 3.41 2.14
N ARG A 62 17.73 2.46 1.60
CA ARG A 62 18.24 1.17 1.09
C ARG A 62 18.65 1.21 -0.37
N GLY A 63 18.62 2.40 -1.00
CA GLY A 63 19.16 2.67 -2.32
C GLY A 63 18.20 2.44 -3.49
N PHE A 64 16.88 2.32 -3.24
CA PHE A 64 15.88 2.35 -4.29
C PHE A 64 15.61 3.79 -4.74
N ASN A 65 15.20 3.99 -6.00
CA ASN A 65 14.64 5.25 -6.46
C ASN A 65 13.15 5.26 -6.14
N VAL A 66 12.76 6.06 -5.15
CA VAL A 66 11.42 5.93 -4.54
C VAL A 66 10.53 7.11 -4.87
N THR A 67 9.33 6.80 -5.33
CA THR A 67 8.19 7.71 -5.37
C THR A 67 7.19 7.29 -4.29
N GLY A 68 6.76 8.22 -3.46
CA GLY A 68 5.64 8.03 -2.53
C GLY A 68 4.41 8.78 -3.06
N SER A 69 3.30 8.10 -3.26
CA SER A 69 2.05 8.75 -3.70
C SER A 69 0.94 8.60 -2.67
N ASP A 70 0.12 9.64 -2.57
CA ASP A 70 -1.08 9.64 -1.72
C ASP A 70 -2.14 10.58 -2.31
N LEU A 71 -3.40 10.25 -2.14
CA LEU A 71 -4.52 11.10 -2.52
C LEU A 71 -4.58 12.39 -1.68
N SER A 72 -4.09 12.34 -0.42
CA SER A 72 -4.15 13.44 0.53
C SER A 72 -3.00 14.43 0.35
N PRO A 73 -3.27 15.68 -0.03
CA PRO A 73 -2.26 16.74 0.01
C PRO A 73 -1.60 16.90 1.37
N ALA A 74 -2.37 16.80 2.47
CA ALA A 74 -1.84 16.94 3.82
C ALA A 74 -0.89 15.80 4.21
N ALA A 75 -1.11 14.56 3.72
CA ALA A 75 -0.18 13.46 3.90
C ALA A 75 1.15 13.76 3.17
N ILE A 76 1.08 14.18 1.92
CA ILE A 76 2.24 14.52 1.09
C ILE A 76 3.05 15.69 1.67
N GLU A 77 2.38 16.72 2.20
CA GLU A 77 3.07 17.81 2.90
C GLU A 77 3.86 17.31 4.11
N LYS A 78 3.24 16.44 4.93
CA LYS A 78 3.92 15.82 6.07
C LYS A 78 5.12 14.96 5.63
N ALA A 79 4.96 14.17 4.57
CA ALA A 79 6.02 13.34 4.03
C ALA A 79 7.22 14.19 3.54
N LYS A 80 6.97 15.29 2.83
CA LYS A 80 8.01 16.22 2.35
C LYS A 80 8.79 16.88 3.49
N LEU A 81 8.14 17.12 4.64
CA LEU A 81 8.83 17.65 5.82
C LEU A 81 9.80 16.64 6.44
N LEU A 82 9.56 15.34 6.26
CA LEU A 82 10.40 14.28 6.83
C LEU A 82 11.59 13.90 5.94
N SER A 83 11.51 14.13 4.63
CA SER A 83 12.61 13.82 3.70
C SER A 83 12.50 14.59 2.39
N SER A 84 13.66 15.09 1.91
CA SER A 84 13.83 15.65 0.58
C SER A 84 14.36 14.64 -0.45
N ASN A 85 14.71 13.42 -0.03
CA ASN A 85 15.35 12.40 -0.87
C ASN A 85 14.36 11.43 -1.52
N VAL A 86 13.06 11.66 -1.35
CA VAL A 86 11.97 10.88 -1.92
C VAL A 86 11.10 11.79 -2.75
N ASN A 87 10.68 11.32 -3.92
CA ASN A 87 9.74 12.04 -4.76
C ASN A 87 8.31 11.82 -4.24
N PHE A 88 7.75 12.79 -3.48
CA PHE A 88 6.39 12.71 -2.95
C PHE A 88 5.40 13.44 -3.86
N ILE A 89 4.38 12.73 -4.34
CA ILE A 89 3.42 13.19 -5.35
C ILE A 89 1.98 12.98 -4.85
N ILE A 90 1.13 13.98 -5.08
CA ILE A 90 -0.32 13.81 -4.92
C ILE A 90 -0.84 13.07 -6.15
N ASP A 91 -1.37 11.87 -5.97
CA ASP A 91 -1.93 11.06 -7.04
C ASP A 91 -3.10 10.21 -6.53
N ASP A 92 -4.15 10.09 -7.34
CA ASP A 92 -5.27 9.22 -7.10
C ASP A 92 -5.08 7.93 -7.88
N ILE A 93 -4.85 6.82 -7.21
CA ILE A 93 -4.64 5.53 -7.86
C ILE A 93 -5.82 5.11 -8.74
N LEU A 94 -7.03 5.58 -8.46
CA LEU A 94 -8.19 5.28 -9.30
C LEU A 94 -8.19 6.08 -10.62
N ASN A 95 -7.36 7.14 -10.71
CA ASN A 95 -7.15 7.97 -11.91
C ASN A 95 -5.70 8.45 -11.99
N SER A 96 -4.77 7.50 -11.81
CA SER A 96 -3.34 7.78 -11.70
C SER A 96 -2.77 8.45 -12.96
N LYS A 97 -1.88 9.42 -12.73
CA LYS A 97 -1.16 10.17 -13.77
C LYS A 97 0.21 9.58 -14.10
N PHE A 98 0.61 8.53 -13.41
CA PHE A 98 1.84 7.83 -13.76
C PHE A 98 1.73 7.19 -15.14
N GLU A 99 2.85 7.22 -15.87
CA GLU A 99 2.97 6.56 -17.17
C GLU A 99 2.88 5.03 -17.03
N ASP A 100 2.53 4.34 -18.11
CA ASP A 100 2.54 2.88 -18.17
C ASP A 100 3.95 2.34 -17.90
N ASP A 101 4.03 1.17 -17.27
CA ASP A 101 5.31 0.47 -17.02
C ASP A 101 6.38 1.35 -16.35
N SER A 102 5.97 2.23 -15.39
CA SER A 102 6.86 3.18 -14.69
C SER A 102 7.69 2.53 -13.58
N PHE A 103 7.14 1.56 -12.85
CA PHE A 103 7.73 1.04 -11.62
C PHE A 103 8.17 -0.41 -11.74
N ASP A 104 9.36 -0.72 -11.21
CA ASP A 104 9.83 -2.11 -11.05
C ASP A 104 9.13 -2.79 -9.89
N TYR A 105 8.78 -2.00 -8.85
CA TYR A 105 8.18 -2.46 -7.60
C TYR A 105 7.09 -1.51 -7.14
N ILE A 106 6.00 -2.07 -6.61
CA ILE A 106 4.95 -1.32 -5.92
C ILE A 106 4.73 -1.95 -4.55
N LEU A 107 4.71 -1.13 -3.50
CA LEU A 107 4.22 -1.48 -2.17
C LEU A 107 2.84 -0.85 -1.99
N ASP A 108 1.86 -1.65 -1.61
CA ASP A 108 0.64 -1.22 -0.97
C ASP A 108 0.61 -1.75 0.47
N ARG A 109 0.73 -0.85 1.43
CA ARG A 109 0.64 -1.18 2.85
C ARG A 109 -0.58 -0.52 3.47
N GLY A 110 -1.77 -0.89 2.94
CA GLY A 110 -3.06 -0.47 3.50
C GLY A 110 -3.88 0.49 2.65
N CYS A 111 -3.58 0.66 1.37
CA CYS A 111 -4.45 1.37 0.44
C CYS A 111 -5.59 0.47 -0.07
N PHE A 112 -5.30 -0.73 -0.58
CA PHE A 112 -6.30 -1.65 -1.14
C PHE A 112 -7.45 -1.96 -0.17
N HIS A 113 -7.17 -2.13 1.10
CA HIS A 113 -8.19 -2.51 2.08
C HIS A 113 -9.13 -1.36 2.48
N VAL A 114 -8.89 -0.14 1.99
CA VAL A 114 -9.79 1.00 2.12
C VAL A 114 -10.46 1.39 0.79
N ILE A 115 -10.17 0.68 -0.29
CA ILE A 115 -10.84 0.86 -1.57
C ILE A 115 -12.22 0.18 -1.52
N SER A 116 -13.25 0.86 -2.03
CA SER A 116 -14.60 0.32 -2.12
C SER A 116 -14.65 -0.89 -3.06
N ASP A 117 -15.61 -1.79 -2.86
CA ASP A 117 -15.76 -2.96 -3.73
C ASP A 117 -15.94 -2.57 -5.21
N GLU A 118 -16.64 -1.48 -5.47
CA GLU A 118 -16.92 -0.95 -6.81
C GLU A 118 -15.63 -0.45 -7.50
N ASP A 119 -14.68 0.09 -6.73
CA ASP A 119 -13.46 0.72 -7.25
C ASP A 119 -12.27 -0.25 -7.35
N ARG A 120 -12.35 -1.46 -6.76
CA ARG A 120 -11.23 -2.41 -6.74
C ARG A 120 -10.78 -2.83 -8.12
N ILE A 121 -11.69 -2.99 -9.08
CA ILE A 121 -11.32 -3.34 -10.45
C ILE A 121 -10.53 -2.21 -11.11
N THR A 122 -10.94 -0.96 -10.89
CA THR A 122 -10.17 0.21 -11.36
C THR A 122 -8.80 0.28 -10.71
N TYR A 123 -8.72 0.09 -9.39
CA TYR A 123 -7.45 0.01 -8.65
C TYR A 123 -6.51 -1.05 -9.25
N LEU A 124 -7.00 -2.26 -9.47
CA LEU A 124 -6.23 -3.36 -10.07
C LEU A 124 -5.71 -3.00 -11.47
N SER A 125 -6.59 -2.45 -12.31
CA SER A 125 -6.23 -2.01 -13.66
C SER A 125 -5.12 -0.97 -13.65
N GLN A 126 -5.22 0.04 -12.77
CA GLN A 126 -4.22 1.09 -12.66
C GLN A 126 -2.89 0.54 -12.08
N THR A 127 -2.96 -0.23 -11.00
CA THR A 127 -1.76 -0.84 -10.40
C THR A 127 -1.00 -1.71 -11.41
N LYS A 128 -1.74 -2.53 -12.17
CA LYS A 128 -1.17 -3.34 -13.25
C LYS A 128 -0.57 -2.46 -14.36
N ARG A 129 -1.25 -1.37 -14.76
CA ARG A 129 -0.81 -0.48 -15.83
C ARG A 129 0.55 0.14 -15.52
N ILE A 130 0.71 0.72 -14.33
CA ILE A 130 1.90 1.45 -13.92
C ILE A 130 3.07 0.54 -13.51
N LEU A 131 2.81 -0.73 -13.18
CA LEU A 131 3.85 -1.72 -12.87
C LEU A 131 4.47 -2.24 -14.16
N LYS A 132 5.79 -2.29 -14.26
CA LYS A 132 6.53 -2.84 -15.41
C LYS A 132 6.24 -4.33 -15.63
N LYS A 133 6.46 -4.81 -16.84
CA LYS A 133 6.45 -6.25 -17.14
C LYS A 133 7.42 -6.99 -16.22
N ASN A 134 7.00 -8.09 -15.63
CA ASN A 134 7.73 -8.83 -14.59
C ASN A 134 8.00 -8.03 -13.30
N GLY A 135 7.43 -6.85 -13.13
CA GLY A 135 7.49 -6.09 -11.90
C GLY A 135 6.82 -6.81 -10.74
N ILE A 136 7.20 -6.45 -9.53
CA ILE A 136 6.70 -7.10 -8.30
C ILE A 136 5.79 -6.14 -7.55
N PHE A 137 4.64 -6.65 -7.16
CA PHE A 137 3.67 -5.98 -6.32
C PHE A 137 3.64 -6.62 -4.93
N PHE A 138 3.90 -5.82 -3.91
CA PHE A 138 3.81 -6.18 -2.50
C PHE A 138 2.51 -5.62 -1.94
N LEU A 139 1.63 -6.50 -1.50
CA LEU A 139 0.35 -6.11 -0.90
C LEU A 139 0.30 -6.54 0.55
N LYS A 140 0.03 -5.60 1.46
CA LYS A 140 -0.33 -5.88 2.84
C LYS A 140 -1.74 -5.39 3.11
N CYS A 141 -2.64 -6.28 3.53
CA CYS A 141 -4.02 -5.96 3.82
C CYS A 141 -4.51 -6.62 5.12
N MET A 142 -5.62 -6.12 5.68
CA MET A 142 -6.21 -6.69 6.90
C MET A 142 -6.72 -8.10 6.65
N SER A 143 -6.40 -9.01 7.58
CA SER A 143 -6.86 -10.39 7.54
C SER A 143 -8.27 -10.54 8.14
N LYS A 144 -9.10 -11.43 7.58
CA LYS A 144 -10.36 -11.89 8.21
C LYS A 144 -10.15 -12.61 9.54
N GLU A 145 -8.91 -13.03 9.82
CA GLU A 145 -8.54 -13.57 11.13
C GLU A 145 -8.44 -12.50 12.22
N GLU A 146 -8.45 -11.20 11.85
CA GLU A 146 -8.58 -10.10 12.81
C GLU A 146 -10.03 -9.95 13.25
N LYS A 147 -10.34 -10.39 14.46
CA LYS A 147 -11.71 -10.41 15.00
C LYS A 147 -11.97 -9.34 16.07
N ASN A 148 -10.90 -8.79 16.63
CA ASN A 148 -11.00 -7.99 17.86
C ASN A 148 -10.89 -6.48 17.61
N LEU A 149 -10.41 -6.06 16.45
CA LEU A 149 -10.19 -4.66 16.12
C LEU A 149 -11.13 -4.20 15.01
N PHE A 150 -11.55 -2.94 15.16
CA PHE A 150 -12.30 -2.19 14.14
C PHE A 150 -13.74 -2.66 13.88
N ASN A 151 -14.38 -3.44 14.73
CA ASN A 151 -15.77 -3.89 14.50
C ASN A 151 -16.17 -3.70 13.01
N ASP A 152 -17.34 -3.24 12.65
CA ASP A 152 -17.75 -3.03 11.24
C ASP A 152 -17.33 -1.68 10.64
N LYS A 153 -16.48 -0.90 11.31
CA LYS A 153 -16.08 0.47 10.90
C LYS A 153 -14.61 0.62 10.50
N GLY A 154 -13.87 -0.46 10.39
CA GLY A 154 -12.46 -0.44 10.03
C GLY A 154 -12.19 -0.79 8.56
N PRO A 155 -10.93 -1.02 8.21
CA PRO A 155 -10.54 -1.50 6.89
C PRO A 155 -11.25 -2.81 6.53
N HIS A 156 -11.54 -3.00 5.25
CA HIS A 156 -12.01 -4.30 4.75
C HIS A 156 -11.03 -5.40 5.13
N LYS A 157 -11.57 -6.54 5.56
CA LYS A 157 -10.79 -7.71 5.95
C LYS A 157 -10.92 -8.77 4.87
N PHE A 158 -9.80 -9.38 4.50
CA PHE A 158 -9.76 -10.36 3.42
C PHE A 158 -9.28 -11.73 3.90
N SER A 159 -9.79 -12.77 3.26
CA SER A 159 -9.18 -14.10 3.25
C SER A 159 -8.12 -14.17 2.13
N ILE A 160 -7.27 -15.19 2.21
CA ILE A 160 -6.29 -15.48 1.15
C ILE A 160 -7.01 -15.72 -0.19
N GLY A 161 -8.11 -16.50 -0.18
CA GLY A 161 -8.88 -16.78 -1.40
C GLY A 161 -9.41 -15.53 -2.06
N GLU A 162 -10.03 -14.62 -1.31
CA GLU A 162 -10.56 -13.37 -1.87
C GLU A 162 -9.48 -12.50 -2.52
N ILE A 163 -8.29 -12.39 -1.91
CA ILE A 163 -7.18 -11.67 -2.55
C ILE A 163 -6.71 -12.42 -3.80
N SER A 164 -6.59 -13.74 -3.74
CA SER A 164 -6.20 -14.53 -4.92
C SER A 164 -7.17 -14.33 -6.07
N ASP A 165 -8.48 -14.38 -5.83
CA ASP A 165 -9.52 -14.17 -6.85
C ASP A 165 -9.40 -12.79 -7.55
N TYR A 166 -9.01 -11.74 -6.81
CA TYR A 166 -8.79 -10.42 -7.40
C TYR A 166 -7.57 -10.38 -8.32
N PHE A 167 -6.47 -11.05 -7.95
CA PHE A 167 -5.16 -10.80 -8.56
C PHE A 167 -4.68 -11.91 -9.52
N GLU A 168 -5.11 -13.16 -9.41
CA GLU A 168 -4.58 -14.32 -10.14
C GLU A 168 -4.65 -14.22 -11.66
N ASN A 169 -5.61 -13.46 -12.20
CA ASN A 169 -5.73 -13.28 -13.65
C ASN A 169 -4.63 -12.40 -14.26
N ASP A 170 -3.99 -11.55 -13.47
CA ASP A 170 -3.02 -10.55 -13.92
C ASP A 170 -1.66 -10.68 -13.23
N PHE A 171 -1.59 -11.46 -12.14
CA PHE A 171 -0.39 -11.65 -11.34
C PHE A 171 -0.17 -13.13 -11.02
N ASN A 172 1.09 -13.54 -11.01
CA ASN A 172 1.51 -14.78 -10.37
C ASN A 172 1.77 -14.52 -8.88
N ILE A 173 1.05 -15.17 -8.00
CA ILE A 173 1.22 -15.05 -6.56
C ILE A 173 2.40 -15.94 -6.16
N GLU A 174 3.55 -15.31 -5.86
CA GLU A 174 4.80 -16.02 -5.56
C GLU A 174 4.91 -16.38 -4.07
N LYS A 175 4.33 -15.55 -3.19
CA LYS A 175 4.37 -15.77 -1.74
C LYS A 175 3.13 -15.23 -1.05
N ILE A 176 2.67 -15.97 -0.04
CA ILE A 176 1.59 -15.56 0.87
C ILE A 176 2.07 -15.79 2.30
N LYS A 177 1.90 -14.80 3.16
CA LYS A 177 2.28 -14.87 4.58
C LYS A 177 1.15 -14.34 5.45
N ASN A 178 0.77 -15.11 6.48
CA ASN A 178 0.03 -14.57 7.61
C ASN A 178 0.97 -13.65 8.40
N SER A 179 0.54 -12.43 8.64
CA SER A 179 1.36 -11.38 9.23
C SER A 179 0.57 -10.52 10.21
N VAL A 180 1.17 -9.43 10.63
CA VAL A 180 0.55 -8.40 11.45
C VAL A 180 0.85 -7.01 10.89
N TYR A 181 -0.03 -6.05 11.16
CA TYR A 181 0.29 -4.63 10.93
C TYR A 181 1.17 -4.13 12.05
N TYR A 182 2.45 -3.91 11.75
CA TYR A 182 3.35 -3.19 12.64
C TYR A 182 2.90 -1.72 12.72
N GLY A 183 2.71 -1.23 13.93
CA GLY A 183 2.18 0.11 14.19
C GLY A 183 2.01 0.35 15.69
N THR A 184 1.10 1.25 16.07
CA THR A 184 0.93 1.67 17.47
C THR A 184 -0.14 0.90 18.25
N LEU A 185 -0.85 -0.02 17.61
CA LEU A 185 -1.92 -0.79 18.26
C LEU A 185 -1.37 -2.03 18.97
N GLU A 186 -1.96 -2.33 20.15
CA GLU A 186 -1.69 -3.55 20.91
C GLU A 186 -3.01 -4.26 21.25
N PRO A 187 -3.17 -5.55 20.90
CA PRO A 187 -2.24 -6.36 20.11
C PRO A 187 -2.13 -5.87 18.66
N LEU A 188 -1.03 -6.21 17.99
CA LEU A 188 -0.85 -5.87 16.56
C LEU A 188 -1.95 -6.53 15.71
N PRO A 189 -2.62 -5.77 14.84
CA PRO A 189 -3.69 -6.29 13.99
C PRO A 189 -3.20 -7.39 13.05
N LYS A 190 -3.96 -8.46 12.88
CA LYS A 190 -3.66 -9.53 11.93
C LYS A 190 -3.77 -9.06 10.49
N ALA A 191 -2.78 -9.38 9.69
CA ALA A 191 -2.66 -9.00 8.30
C ALA A 191 -2.34 -10.20 7.40
N LEU A 192 -2.52 -10.00 6.10
CA LEU A 192 -1.98 -10.85 5.05
C LEU A 192 -0.93 -10.05 4.28
N PHE A 193 0.17 -10.71 3.92
CA PHE A 193 1.19 -10.16 3.07
C PHE A 193 1.38 -11.04 1.83
N PHE A 194 1.35 -10.42 0.66
CA PHE A 194 1.48 -11.08 -0.64
C PHE A 194 2.66 -10.50 -1.41
N VAL A 195 3.39 -11.39 -2.08
CA VAL A 195 4.36 -11.04 -3.11
C VAL A 195 3.82 -11.56 -4.44
N MET A 196 3.59 -10.66 -5.37
CA MET A 196 2.93 -10.95 -6.63
C MET A 196 3.74 -10.40 -7.80
N LYS A 197 3.93 -11.21 -8.84
CA LYS A 197 4.65 -10.81 -10.06
C LYS A 197 3.69 -10.59 -11.20
N LYS A 198 3.77 -9.43 -11.88
CA LYS A 198 2.91 -9.12 -13.04
C LYS A 198 3.11 -10.15 -14.14
N LEU A 199 2.00 -10.76 -14.59
CA LEU A 199 2.00 -11.67 -15.73
C LEU A 199 2.23 -10.91 -17.04
N VAL A 200 3.08 -11.48 -17.90
CA VAL A 200 3.25 -11.02 -19.28
C VAL A 200 2.30 -11.85 -20.13
N LYS A 201 1.16 -11.27 -20.51
CA LYS A 201 0.28 -11.91 -21.50
C LYS A 201 0.98 -11.79 -22.86
N LEU A 202 1.21 -12.93 -23.49
CA LEU A 202 1.75 -13.05 -24.86
C LEU A 202 0.74 -12.54 -25.89
#